data_7fd3403b03a381eb025661e9a69e4fb2
#
_entry.id   7fd3403b03a381eb025661e9a69e4fb2
#
_cell.length_a   1.000
_cell.length_b   1.000
_cell.length_c   1.000
_cell.angle_alpha   90.00
_cell.angle_beta   90.00
_cell.angle_gamma   90.00
#
_symmetry.space_group_name_H-M   'P 1'
#
loop_
_entity.id
_entity.type
_entity.pdbx_description
1 polymer ?
#
loop_
_entity_poly.entity_id
_entity_poly.type
_entity_poly.pdbx_seq_one_letter_code
_entity_poly.pdbx_strand_id
1 'polypeptide(L)'
;MYLADGVPRSVAGRRRALFPVETPDQLGWVEYNPDGRYTVVVRHGEGPERRFETPGRSEIHGLAWDDRTVAWYVLVTDDSGMWIGRIDSDGLHPITEGAYITLSNLRAGGGKLYYGSIASGRDEAHCFDLGEGREYRLSTSTYGSFAPAPADSGAVWTTTYDRKGYRITRQENIEPIPVAPSQLPVDLVNPPRRRWNVGNLATVRYTPADSASLHRKYPARRYRKGLHLLRAHSWAPVSFDPFKTIEEFNPRLMWGATVLSQNLLSSTEAFASWGWSRSDGHVLKGTIRYSGLGVRLEARATYGGDRMTYGIAQRGADGKAERQPAPAHAKYWSAAAGATLPLYFDRGRHIRQLSLSAGWEYSNGMVADVDAIRYDAEGRIANLQTLGYREGLHKLSLGIGFSDVVRAAYRDVGTPWGYTLWAGYDLNPENRNFSDLVSAYSVIYTRGFFRHNSLSVAAAYQTSVGGYRFPSGLRFLGYKSTRLLPRGFSSSDISSNNYLAGSVDYQFPLCYPEGGISGVIYFKRIRLNVGADYARFQEFGSRGKTWRDIYSYGGDLILDLNNLRMSAAATATVKLSLYKPSEGSCWFGFGLELPF
;
A
#
# COMPACT_ATOMS: atom_id res chain seq x y z
N MET A 1 -4.07 5.47 26.82
CA MET A 1 -4.30 4.12 27.37
C MET A 1 -3.01 3.68 28.02
N TYR A 2 -3.05 3.18 29.23
CA TYR A 2 -1.91 2.65 29.99
C TYR A 2 -2.26 1.26 30.53
N LEU A 3 -1.28 0.50 30.96
CA LEU A 3 -1.50 -0.82 31.55
C LEU A 3 -1.37 -0.71 33.07
N ALA A 4 -2.45 -0.97 33.80
CA ALA A 4 -2.41 -1.17 35.24
C ALA A 4 -2.73 -2.65 35.50
N ASP A 5 -1.86 -3.35 36.23
CA ASP A 5 -1.98 -4.79 36.50
C ASP A 5 -2.21 -5.65 35.24
N GLY A 6 -1.58 -5.28 34.12
CA GLY A 6 -1.76 -5.93 32.84
C GLY A 6 -3.10 -5.62 32.13
N VAL A 7 -3.96 -4.79 32.71
CA VAL A 7 -5.26 -4.42 32.12
C VAL A 7 -5.17 -3.03 31.48
N PRO A 8 -5.57 -2.86 30.21
CA PRO A 8 -5.57 -1.56 29.55
C PRO A 8 -6.65 -0.64 30.16
N ARG A 9 -6.23 0.53 30.66
CA ARG A 9 -7.12 1.57 31.19
C ARG A 9 -7.06 2.85 30.37
N SER A 10 -8.18 3.55 30.24
CA SER A 10 -8.24 4.86 29.59
C SER A 10 -7.96 5.96 30.61
N VAL A 11 -7.05 6.86 30.29
CA VAL A 11 -6.63 7.96 31.18
C VAL A 11 -7.56 9.17 31.08
N ALA A 12 -7.92 9.56 29.87
CA ALA A 12 -8.49 10.88 29.59
C ALA A 12 -9.81 10.86 28.79
N GLY A 13 -10.51 9.74 28.78
CA GLY A 13 -11.79 9.63 28.06
C GLY A 13 -11.63 9.93 26.56
N ARG A 14 -12.25 11.03 26.09
CA ARG A 14 -12.21 11.45 24.67
C ARG A 14 -11.07 12.44 24.34
N ARG A 15 -10.22 12.81 25.28
CA ARG A 15 -9.11 13.75 25.07
C ARG A 15 -7.93 13.03 24.43
N ARG A 16 -7.11 13.76 23.68
CA ARG A 16 -5.84 13.25 23.13
C ARG A 16 -4.78 13.24 24.23
N ALA A 17 -4.60 12.10 24.90
CA ALA A 17 -3.59 11.91 25.92
C ALA A 17 -2.37 11.18 25.34
N LEU A 18 -1.19 11.70 25.65
CA LEU A 18 0.12 11.23 25.20
C LEU A 18 1.01 10.98 26.43
N PHE A 19 2.03 10.15 26.29
CA PHE A 19 3.08 9.91 27.27
C PHE A 19 2.57 9.62 28.70
N PRO A 20 1.71 8.62 28.91
CA PRO A 20 1.26 8.26 30.24
C PRO A 20 2.42 7.69 31.06
N VAL A 21 2.57 8.18 32.29
CA VAL A 21 3.55 7.70 33.26
C VAL A 21 2.81 7.44 34.55
N GLU A 22 2.92 6.22 35.07
CA GLU A 22 2.33 5.79 36.34
C GLU A 22 3.44 5.70 37.41
N THR A 23 3.17 6.23 38.56
CA THR A 23 3.97 6.11 39.78
C THR A 23 3.12 5.40 40.83
N PRO A 24 3.66 4.97 41.99
CA PRO A 24 2.83 4.34 43.02
C PRO A 24 1.62 5.19 43.45
N ASP A 25 1.75 6.52 43.48
CA ASP A 25 0.73 7.42 44.01
C ASP A 25 0.10 8.34 42.97
N GLN A 26 0.70 8.46 41.80
CA GLN A 26 0.29 9.44 40.77
C GLN A 26 0.25 8.85 39.38
N LEU A 27 -0.58 9.45 38.57
CA LEU A 27 -0.63 9.21 37.13
C LEU A 27 -0.45 10.55 36.42
N GLY A 28 0.59 10.64 35.58
CA GLY A 28 0.85 11.80 34.76
C GLY A 28 0.63 11.50 33.29
N TRP A 29 0.15 12.48 32.54
CA TRP A 29 0.03 12.40 31.07
C TRP A 29 0.08 13.78 30.44
N VAL A 30 0.24 13.83 29.13
CA VAL A 30 0.21 15.05 28.34
C VAL A 30 -1.07 15.10 27.52
N GLU A 31 -1.81 16.18 27.57
CA GLU A 31 -2.97 16.43 26.71
C GLU A 31 -2.59 17.39 25.58
N TYR A 32 -2.99 17.03 24.34
CA TYR A 32 -2.95 17.93 23.20
C TYR A 32 -4.33 18.56 23.01
N ASN A 33 -4.41 19.87 23.21
CA ASN A 33 -5.65 20.62 23.18
C ASN A 33 -6.05 21.05 21.76
N PRO A 34 -7.35 21.31 21.51
CA PRO A 34 -7.83 21.77 20.21
C PRO A 34 -7.24 23.08 19.71
N ASP A 35 -6.75 23.93 20.62
CA ASP A 35 -6.06 25.19 20.32
C ASP A 35 -4.58 25.03 19.94
N GLY A 36 -4.10 23.78 19.91
CA GLY A 36 -2.72 23.45 19.54
C GLY A 36 -1.74 23.53 20.70
N ARG A 37 -2.20 23.72 21.93
CA ARG A 37 -1.35 23.76 23.15
C ARG A 37 -1.24 22.40 23.80
N TYR A 38 -0.15 22.21 24.51
CA TYR A 38 0.07 21.03 25.33
C TYR A 38 -0.14 21.36 26.81
N THR A 39 -0.74 20.43 27.54
CA THR A 39 -0.94 20.53 28.99
C THR A 39 -0.45 19.26 29.64
N VAL A 40 0.43 19.37 30.61
CA VAL A 40 0.77 18.24 31.49
C VAL A 40 -0.30 18.12 32.54
N VAL A 41 -0.83 16.94 32.73
CA VAL A 41 -1.85 16.64 33.71
C VAL A 41 -1.30 15.60 34.68
N VAL A 42 -1.41 15.86 35.96
CA VAL A 42 -1.01 14.95 37.03
C VAL A 42 -2.19 14.73 37.95
N ARG A 43 -2.50 13.48 38.22
CA ARG A 43 -3.58 13.07 39.13
C ARG A 43 -3.06 12.16 40.22
N HIS A 44 -3.39 12.45 41.45
CA HIS A 44 -3.08 11.66 42.62
C HIS A 44 -4.23 10.69 42.91
N GLY A 45 -4.03 9.40 42.70
CA GLY A 45 -5.08 8.41 42.86
C GLY A 45 -6.34 8.78 42.02
N GLU A 46 -7.49 8.84 42.69
CA GLU A 46 -8.76 9.35 42.15
C GLU A 46 -9.04 10.84 42.50
N GLY A 47 -8.04 11.53 42.99
CA GLY A 47 -8.12 12.94 43.37
C GLY A 47 -8.21 13.91 42.19
N PRO A 48 -8.23 15.22 42.47
CA PRO A 48 -8.32 16.26 41.46
C PRO A 48 -7.07 16.28 40.55
N GLU A 49 -7.29 16.61 39.27
CA GLU A 49 -6.21 16.80 38.30
C GLU A 49 -5.49 18.16 38.55
N ARG A 50 -4.18 18.12 38.63
CA ARG A 50 -3.34 19.31 38.52
C ARG A 50 -2.92 19.47 37.07
N ARG A 51 -3.02 20.68 36.52
CA ARG A 51 -2.81 20.98 35.11
C ARG A 51 -1.73 22.04 34.97
N PHE A 52 -0.74 21.76 34.13
CA PHE A 52 0.38 22.65 33.86
C PHE A 52 0.41 22.94 32.37
N GLU A 53 0.08 24.16 31.99
CA GLU A 53 0.11 24.57 30.58
C GLU A 53 1.54 24.90 30.15
N THR A 54 1.90 24.54 28.95
CA THR A 54 3.19 24.94 28.38
C THR A 54 3.16 26.40 27.94
N PRO A 55 4.25 27.15 28.16
CA PRO A 55 4.34 28.52 27.71
C PRO A 55 4.37 28.61 26.19
N GLY A 56 3.62 29.55 25.65
CA GLY A 56 3.69 29.92 24.23
C GLY A 56 3.28 28.80 23.27
N ARG A 57 4.12 28.53 22.26
CA ARG A 57 3.94 27.51 21.22
C ARG A 57 4.79 26.27 21.44
N SER A 58 5.06 25.94 22.68
CA SER A 58 5.89 24.78 23.02
C SER A 58 5.16 23.47 22.81
N GLU A 59 5.88 22.47 22.30
CA GLU A 59 5.40 21.09 22.12
C GLU A 59 6.08 20.17 23.14
N ILE A 60 5.35 19.19 23.68
CA ILE A 60 5.89 18.20 24.61
C ILE A 60 6.10 16.88 23.87
N HIS A 61 7.32 16.33 23.96
CA HIS A 61 7.73 15.07 23.33
C HIS A 61 8.03 13.94 24.31
N GLY A 62 7.90 14.17 25.60
CA GLY A 62 8.13 13.15 26.64
C GLY A 62 7.76 13.65 28.03
N LEU A 63 7.39 12.71 28.89
CA LEU A 63 7.11 12.91 30.30
C LEU A 63 7.81 11.80 31.08
N ALA A 64 8.44 12.14 32.19
CA ALA A 64 9.10 11.19 33.07
C ALA A 64 8.96 11.63 34.53
N TRP A 65 9.00 10.67 35.45
CA TRP A 65 9.00 10.88 36.91
C TRP A 65 10.29 10.33 37.50
N ASP A 66 10.92 11.09 38.40
CA ASP A 66 12.08 10.64 39.16
C ASP A 66 11.75 10.54 40.63
N ASP A 67 11.86 9.33 41.19
CA ASP A 67 11.53 9.03 42.59
C ASP A 67 12.49 9.69 43.60
N ARG A 68 13.75 9.88 43.20
CA ARG A 68 14.76 10.48 44.08
C ARG A 68 14.56 11.98 44.28
N THR A 69 14.24 12.69 43.18
CA THR A 69 13.99 14.14 43.24
C THR A 69 12.52 14.47 43.51
N VAL A 70 11.65 13.46 43.48
CA VAL A 70 10.18 13.57 43.63
C VAL A 70 9.62 14.64 42.70
N ALA A 71 9.99 14.59 41.44
CA ALA A 71 9.62 15.61 40.47
C ALA A 71 9.28 15.03 39.08
N TRP A 72 8.42 15.75 38.36
CA TRP A 72 8.09 15.50 36.98
C TRP A 72 9.03 16.23 36.04
N TYR A 73 9.45 15.58 34.98
CA TYR A 73 10.31 16.10 33.92
C TYR A 73 9.65 15.95 32.57
N VAL A 74 9.86 16.94 31.72
CA VAL A 74 9.28 16.98 30.37
C VAL A 74 10.36 17.28 29.32
N LEU A 75 10.21 16.70 28.17
CA LEU A 75 10.99 17.04 26.98
C LEU A 75 10.16 17.98 26.11
N VAL A 76 10.67 19.18 25.89
CA VAL A 76 9.95 20.30 25.28
C VAL A 76 10.68 20.74 24.00
N THR A 77 9.93 21.17 23.01
CA THR A 77 10.43 21.89 21.82
C THR A 77 9.73 23.23 21.73
N ASP A 78 10.50 24.29 21.54
CA ASP A 78 10.02 25.64 21.24
C ASP A 78 10.95 26.35 20.26
N ASP A 79 10.82 27.66 20.15
CA ASP A 79 11.65 28.49 19.23
C ASP A 79 13.14 28.45 19.58
N SER A 80 13.55 28.04 20.77
CA SER A 80 14.94 27.86 21.21
C SER A 80 15.51 26.48 20.86
N GLY A 81 14.68 25.56 20.38
CA GLY A 81 15.02 24.17 20.11
C GLY A 81 14.43 23.19 21.13
N MET A 82 15.08 22.05 21.34
CA MET A 82 14.65 21.04 22.32
C MET A 82 15.40 21.24 23.65
N TRP A 83 14.66 21.11 24.75
CA TRP A 83 15.19 21.21 26.10
C TRP A 83 14.41 20.34 27.08
N ILE A 84 15.00 20.06 28.22
CA ILE A 84 14.37 19.31 29.30
C ILE A 84 13.96 20.28 30.41
N GLY A 85 12.71 20.19 30.84
CA GLY A 85 12.16 20.99 31.92
C GLY A 85 11.72 20.16 33.11
N ARG A 86 11.68 20.80 34.28
CA ARG A 86 11.11 20.30 35.52
C ARG A 86 9.76 20.97 35.79
N ILE A 87 8.82 20.20 36.26
CA ILE A 87 7.53 20.71 36.71
C ILE A 87 7.53 20.75 38.25
N ASP A 88 7.26 21.91 38.82
CA ASP A 88 7.09 22.12 40.25
C ASP A 88 5.75 22.82 40.56
N SER A 89 5.65 23.41 41.79
CA SER A 89 4.42 24.10 42.21
C SER A 89 4.10 25.34 41.39
N ASP A 90 5.13 25.99 40.83
CA ASP A 90 5.03 27.30 40.16
C ASP A 90 4.92 27.15 38.65
N GLY A 91 5.13 25.95 38.11
CA GLY A 91 4.98 25.67 36.70
C GLY A 91 6.12 24.87 36.06
N LEU A 92 6.38 25.12 34.82
CA LEU A 92 7.40 24.45 34.01
C LEU A 92 8.66 25.31 33.91
N HIS A 93 9.79 24.80 34.41
CA HIS A 93 11.09 25.47 34.40
C HIS A 93 12.14 24.69 33.63
N PRO A 94 12.89 25.32 32.70
CA PRO A 94 13.96 24.65 31.96
C PRO A 94 15.12 24.27 32.90
N ILE A 95 15.66 23.08 32.76
CA ILE A 95 16.87 22.59 33.42
C ILE A 95 18.05 22.44 32.49
N THR A 96 17.79 22.36 31.19
CA THR A 96 18.81 22.41 30.13
C THR A 96 18.54 23.58 29.19
N GLU A 97 19.59 24.07 28.55
CA GLU A 97 19.43 25.08 27.49
C GLU A 97 18.78 24.45 26.24
N GLY A 98 18.01 25.26 25.51
CA GLY A 98 17.42 24.86 24.24
C GLY A 98 18.50 24.66 23.16
N ALA A 99 18.42 23.56 22.44
CA ALA A 99 19.34 23.25 21.37
C ALA A 99 18.58 22.69 20.14
N TYR A 100 19.04 23.06 18.95
CA TYR A 100 18.47 22.55 17.68
C TYR A 100 18.98 21.14 17.35
N ILE A 101 18.84 20.24 18.34
CA ILE A 101 19.13 18.81 18.23
C ILE A 101 17.86 18.01 18.54
N THR A 102 17.80 16.81 18.00
CA THR A 102 16.72 15.88 18.35
C THR A 102 17.06 15.15 19.64
N LEU A 103 16.28 15.41 20.69
CA LEU A 103 16.23 14.61 21.91
C LEU A 103 15.00 13.69 21.85
N SER A 104 15.11 12.49 22.42
CA SER A 104 14.04 11.49 22.33
C SER A 104 13.97 10.58 23.54
N ASN A 105 12.78 9.99 23.75
CA ASN A 105 12.58 8.90 24.71
C ASN A 105 13.03 9.22 26.15
N LEU A 106 12.58 10.36 26.71
CA LEU A 106 12.89 10.78 28.07
C LEU A 106 12.43 9.73 29.09
N ARG A 107 13.33 9.33 29.97
CA ARG A 107 13.11 8.50 31.16
C ARG A 107 13.84 9.10 32.33
N ALA A 108 13.39 8.79 33.55
CA ALA A 108 14.04 9.24 34.76
C ALA A 108 14.23 8.08 35.73
N GLY A 109 15.22 8.18 36.59
CA GLY A 109 15.46 7.22 37.66
C GLY A 109 16.77 7.46 38.40
N GLY A 110 16.74 7.38 39.73
CA GLY A 110 17.91 7.51 40.59
C GLY A 110 18.56 8.89 40.58
N GLY A 111 17.82 9.95 40.26
CA GLY A 111 18.33 11.32 40.16
C GLY A 111 19.02 11.61 38.83
N LYS A 112 18.73 10.83 37.80
CA LYS A 112 19.24 11.02 36.45
C LYS A 112 18.12 10.97 35.43
N LEU A 113 18.26 11.75 34.35
CA LEU A 113 17.37 11.76 33.20
C LEU A 113 18.09 11.08 32.04
N TYR A 114 17.43 10.11 31.45
CA TYR A 114 17.95 9.32 30.32
C TYR A 114 17.20 9.67 29.05
N TYR A 115 17.92 9.90 27.96
CA TYR A 115 17.34 10.26 26.67
C TYR A 115 18.26 9.90 25.50
N GLY A 116 17.70 9.78 24.31
CA GLY A 116 18.46 9.69 23.08
C GLY A 116 18.85 11.09 22.59
N SER A 117 20.06 11.26 22.10
CA SER A 117 20.55 12.50 21.51
C SER A 117 21.35 12.23 20.25
N ILE A 118 21.22 13.11 19.26
CA ILE A 118 21.99 13.08 18.01
C ILE A 118 23.18 14.02 18.03
N ALA A 119 23.55 14.59 19.17
CA ALA A 119 24.61 15.59 19.30
C ALA A 119 25.97 15.13 18.77
N SER A 120 26.28 13.85 18.76
CA SER A 120 27.50 13.26 18.20
C SER A 120 27.43 12.98 16.67
N GLY A 121 26.31 13.33 16.01
CA GLY A 121 26.04 12.97 14.62
C GLY A 121 25.41 11.59 14.43
N ARG A 122 25.12 10.87 15.52
CA ARG A 122 24.44 9.59 15.58
C ARG A 122 23.48 9.58 16.77
N ASP A 123 22.49 8.69 16.72
CA ASP A 123 21.66 8.45 17.89
C ASP A 123 22.49 7.73 18.96
N GLU A 124 22.67 8.37 20.11
CA GLU A 124 23.38 7.78 21.25
C GLU A 124 22.56 7.97 22.53
N ALA A 125 22.80 7.06 23.48
CA ALA A 125 22.21 7.14 24.81
C ALA A 125 22.95 8.18 25.66
N HIS A 126 22.22 9.12 26.21
CA HIS A 126 22.70 10.18 27.07
C HIS A 126 22.02 10.12 28.44
N CYS A 127 22.65 10.68 29.44
CA CYS A 127 21.98 11.01 30.69
C CYS A 127 22.39 12.41 31.20
N PHE A 128 21.46 13.08 31.87
CA PHE A 128 21.69 14.30 32.61
C PHE A 128 21.63 13.97 34.09
N ASP A 129 22.73 14.18 34.81
CA ASP A 129 22.79 14.00 36.26
C ASP A 129 22.22 15.24 36.95
N LEU A 130 21.11 15.07 37.66
CA LEU A 130 20.39 16.16 38.33
C LEU A 130 21.13 16.74 39.54
N GLY A 131 22.01 15.94 40.15
CA GLY A 131 22.82 16.38 41.31
C GLY A 131 24.05 17.19 40.87
N GLU A 132 24.67 16.82 39.78
CA GLU A 132 25.85 17.48 39.22
C GLU A 132 25.51 18.60 38.25
N GLY A 133 24.28 18.59 37.68
CA GLY A 133 23.85 19.51 36.61
C GLY A 133 24.64 19.34 35.32
N ARG A 134 25.05 18.09 35.01
CA ARG A 134 25.92 17.77 33.87
C ARG A 134 25.34 16.66 32.98
N GLU A 135 25.64 16.78 31.68
CA GLU A 135 25.29 15.79 30.69
C GLU A 135 26.45 14.81 30.45
N TYR A 136 26.08 13.54 30.29
CA TYR A 136 27.00 12.45 29.97
C TYR A 136 26.46 11.61 28.82
N ARG A 137 27.37 11.17 27.95
CA ARG A 137 27.08 10.16 26.94
C ARG A 137 27.35 8.78 27.53
N LEU A 138 26.39 7.87 27.34
CA LEU A 138 26.43 6.51 27.91
C LEU A 138 26.79 5.45 26.88
N SER A 139 26.81 5.77 25.59
CA SER A 139 27.07 4.79 24.54
C SER A 139 27.97 5.35 23.45
N THR A 140 28.73 4.46 22.80
CA THR A 140 29.57 4.75 21.63
C THR A 140 29.30 3.74 20.52
N SER A 141 28.03 3.42 20.28
CA SER A 141 27.60 2.43 19.29
C SER A 141 27.92 2.88 17.87
N THR A 142 28.42 1.95 17.03
CA THR A 142 28.74 2.24 15.63
C THR A 142 27.51 2.63 14.80
N TYR A 143 26.34 2.05 15.10
CA TYR A 143 25.12 2.22 14.33
C TYR A 143 23.98 2.92 15.07
N GLY A 144 24.27 3.40 16.28
CA GLY A 144 23.29 4.08 17.13
C GLY A 144 22.82 3.23 18.32
N SER A 145 22.41 3.95 19.36
CA SER A 145 21.84 3.42 20.60
C SER A 145 20.62 4.27 20.95
N PHE A 146 19.49 3.63 21.12
CA PHE A 146 18.19 4.29 21.18
C PHE A 146 17.47 3.99 22.49
N ALA A 147 16.56 4.87 22.87
CA ALA A 147 15.61 4.69 23.97
C ALA A 147 16.25 4.18 25.27
N PRO A 148 17.23 4.92 25.85
CA PRO A 148 17.84 4.52 27.10
C PRO A 148 16.81 4.52 28.24
N ALA A 149 16.89 3.52 29.11
CA ALA A 149 16.07 3.41 30.30
C ALA A 149 16.93 2.91 31.48
N PRO A 150 16.75 3.46 32.69
CA PRO A 150 17.48 2.98 33.86
C PRO A 150 17.13 1.51 34.14
N ALA A 151 18.12 0.78 34.61
CA ALA A 151 17.99 -0.58 35.13
C ALA A 151 18.56 -0.62 36.58
N ASP A 152 18.34 -1.74 37.25
CA ASP A 152 18.89 -1.96 38.57
C ASP A 152 20.43 -1.91 38.55
N SER A 153 21.03 -1.52 39.68
CA SER A 153 22.49 -1.52 39.89
C SER A 153 23.28 -0.56 38.99
N GLY A 154 22.66 0.52 38.48
CA GLY A 154 23.32 1.51 37.60
C GLY A 154 23.53 1.07 36.17
N ALA A 155 23.00 -0.06 35.78
CA ALA A 155 22.96 -0.49 34.37
C ALA A 155 21.91 0.34 33.60
N VAL A 156 22.02 0.31 32.25
CA VAL A 156 21.09 0.99 31.37
C VAL A 156 20.61 0.04 30.27
N TRP A 157 19.33 -0.06 30.09
CA TRP A 157 18.74 -0.70 28.93
C TRP A 157 18.77 0.25 27.74
N THR A 158 19.19 -0.25 26.60
CA THR A 158 19.17 0.50 25.34
C THR A 158 18.71 -0.41 24.20
N THR A 159 18.18 0.19 23.18
CA THR A 159 17.97 -0.48 21.88
C THR A 159 19.16 -0.17 20.99
N THR A 160 19.92 -1.18 20.57
CA THR A 160 21.04 -1.05 19.65
C THR A 160 20.69 -1.63 18.29
N TYR A 161 21.32 -1.10 17.22
CA TYR A 161 21.15 -1.58 15.86
C TYR A 161 22.44 -2.22 15.36
N ASP A 162 22.33 -3.44 14.81
CA ASP A 162 23.44 -4.16 14.17
C ASP A 162 22.99 -4.83 12.86
N ARG A 163 23.88 -5.58 12.23
CA ARG A 163 23.58 -6.33 10.99
C ARG A 163 22.40 -7.31 11.11
N LYS A 164 21.99 -7.66 12.30
CA LYS A 164 20.85 -8.55 12.59
C LYS A 164 19.58 -7.79 12.97
N GLY A 165 19.61 -6.45 12.94
CA GLY A 165 18.49 -5.56 13.24
C GLY A 165 18.56 -4.97 14.66
N TYR A 166 17.41 -4.46 15.12
CA TYR A 166 17.29 -3.90 16.47
C TYR A 166 17.31 -4.96 17.55
N ARG A 167 18.07 -4.69 18.64
CA ARG A 167 18.17 -5.55 19.81
C ARG A 167 18.06 -4.72 21.07
N ILE A 168 17.39 -5.25 22.09
CA ILE A 168 17.42 -4.69 23.43
C ILE A 168 18.71 -5.24 24.10
N THR A 169 19.54 -4.33 24.59
CA THR A 169 20.80 -4.64 25.27
C THR A 169 20.79 -4.01 26.65
N ARG A 170 21.29 -4.73 27.62
CA ARG A 170 21.58 -4.21 28.96
C ARG A 170 23.09 -3.92 29.02
N GLN A 171 23.43 -2.67 29.30
CA GLN A 171 24.80 -2.22 29.43
C GLN A 171 25.14 -2.08 30.91
N GLU A 172 26.18 -2.77 31.34
CA GLU A 172 26.70 -2.73 32.71
C GLU A 172 28.06 -2.03 32.71
N ASN A 173 28.46 -1.50 33.85
CA ASN A 173 29.77 -0.83 34.04
C ASN A 173 30.04 0.25 32.98
N ILE A 174 29.05 1.10 32.77
CA ILE A 174 29.16 2.21 31.82
C ILE A 174 30.09 3.27 32.41
N GLU A 175 31.15 3.62 31.68
CA GLU A 175 31.96 4.82 31.98
C GLU A 175 31.29 6.02 31.30
N PRO A 176 30.64 6.93 32.05
CA PRO A 176 29.96 8.09 31.49
C PRO A 176 31.00 9.05 30.89
N ILE A 177 30.84 9.42 29.65
CA ILE A 177 31.72 10.38 28.96
C ILE A 177 31.09 11.75 29.08
N PRO A 178 31.73 12.73 29.78
CA PRO A 178 31.22 14.07 29.90
C PRO A 178 30.99 14.69 28.52
N VAL A 179 29.82 15.26 28.32
CA VAL A 179 29.50 16.03 27.12
C VAL A 179 29.80 17.50 27.45
N ALA A 180 30.72 18.10 26.72
CA ALA A 180 30.90 19.55 26.80
C ALA A 180 29.56 20.21 26.37
N PRO A 181 29.16 21.36 26.98
CA PRO A 181 28.04 22.14 26.50
C PRO A 181 28.26 22.40 25.03
N SER A 182 27.60 21.61 24.20
CA SER A 182 27.89 21.62 22.78
C SER A 182 27.26 22.86 22.18
N GLN A 183 28.07 23.77 21.75
CA GLN A 183 27.76 24.43 20.52
C GLN A 183 27.66 23.30 19.48
N LEU A 184 26.45 22.85 19.20
CA LEU A 184 26.21 21.96 18.08
C LEU A 184 26.92 22.57 16.88
N PRO A 185 27.77 21.83 16.18
CA PRO A 185 28.30 22.33 14.94
C PRO A 185 27.07 22.73 14.12
N VAL A 186 27.00 24.02 13.76
CA VAL A 186 25.98 24.60 12.87
C VAL A 186 25.80 23.72 11.62
N ASP A 187 26.77 22.92 11.29
CA ASP A 187 26.83 21.91 10.24
C ASP A 187 25.83 20.75 10.38
N LEU A 188 25.32 20.42 11.57
CA LEU A 188 24.24 19.42 11.72
C LEU A 188 22.88 20.02 11.37
N VAL A 189 22.67 21.28 11.70
CA VAL A 189 21.45 22.03 11.33
C VAL A 189 21.55 22.52 9.87
N ASN A 190 22.75 22.91 9.44
CA ASN A 190 23.08 23.31 8.08
C ASN A 190 24.25 22.45 7.58
N PRO A 191 24.01 21.20 7.15
CA PRO A 191 25.09 20.38 6.61
C PRO A 191 25.75 21.10 5.44
N PRO A 192 27.10 21.08 5.35
CA PRO A 192 27.82 21.79 4.31
C PRO A 192 27.25 21.38 2.95
N ARG A 193 26.63 22.33 2.28
CA ARG A 193 25.97 22.11 0.99
C ARG A 193 27.03 21.74 -0.03
N ARG A 194 27.18 20.48 -0.29
CA ARG A 194 28.00 20.00 -1.39
C ARG A 194 27.46 20.60 -2.69
N ARG A 195 28.11 21.68 -3.15
CA ARG A 195 28.13 22.18 -4.52
C ARG A 195 26.83 22.48 -5.28
N TRP A 196 25.73 22.68 -4.61
CA TRP A 196 24.57 23.27 -5.26
C TRP A 196 24.60 24.75 -4.94
N ASN A 197 24.69 25.59 -5.97
CA ASN A 197 24.67 27.08 -5.87
C ASN A 197 23.30 27.60 -5.39
N VAL A 198 22.80 27.07 -4.32
CA VAL A 198 21.67 27.64 -3.59
C VAL A 198 22.31 28.64 -2.63
N GLY A 199 22.11 29.94 -2.87
CA GLY A 199 22.68 31.01 -2.06
C GLY A 199 22.53 30.73 -0.57
N ASN A 200 23.52 31.15 0.21
CA ASN A 200 23.55 30.97 1.64
C ASN A 200 22.27 31.57 2.27
N LEU A 201 21.39 30.77 2.81
CA LEU A 201 20.15 31.23 3.46
C LEU A 201 20.42 32.20 4.61
N ALA A 202 21.59 32.12 5.26
CA ALA A 202 22.01 33.06 6.27
C ALA A 202 22.25 34.48 5.73
N THR A 203 22.41 34.63 4.41
CA THR A 203 22.57 35.94 3.75
C THR A 203 21.29 36.46 3.11
N VAL A 204 20.19 35.70 3.18
CA VAL A 204 18.89 36.18 2.72
C VAL A 204 18.41 37.27 3.65
N ARG A 205 18.52 38.51 3.22
CA ARG A 205 17.91 39.63 3.91
C ARG A 205 16.48 39.75 3.49
N TYR A 206 15.56 39.54 4.45
CA TYR A 206 14.16 39.83 4.21
C TYR A 206 13.96 41.34 3.98
N THR A 207 13.35 41.68 2.89
CA THR A 207 12.95 43.06 2.63
C THR A 207 11.70 43.41 3.47
N PRO A 208 11.41 44.72 3.69
CA PRO A 208 10.15 45.10 4.31
C PRO A 208 8.91 44.52 3.61
N ALA A 209 8.97 44.33 2.29
CA ALA A 209 7.91 43.70 1.51
C ALA A 209 7.75 42.23 1.86
N ASP A 210 8.86 41.49 2.09
CA ASP A 210 8.82 40.07 2.51
C ASP A 210 8.21 39.96 3.91
N SER A 211 8.61 40.83 4.85
CA SER A 211 8.01 40.89 6.20
C SER A 211 6.53 41.23 6.14
N ALA A 212 6.10 42.18 5.27
CA ALA A 212 4.70 42.50 5.08
C ALA A 212 3.92 41.29 4.51
N SER A 213 4.54 40.48 3.65
CA SER A 213 3.93 39.26 3.12
C SER A 213 3.73 38.18 4.16
N LEU A 214 4.67 38.01 5.10
CA LEU A 214 4.59 37.06 6.23
C LEU A 214 3.45 37.42 7.21
N HIS A 215 3.20 38.74 7.40
CA HIS A 215 2.12 39.22 8.26
C HIS A 215 0.77 39.35 7.54
N ARG A 216 0.70 39.03 6.24
CA ARG A 216 -0.53 39.11 5.46
C ARG A 216 -1.54 38.09 5.97
N LYS A 217 -2.65 38.57 6.51
CA LYS A 217 -3.76 37.72 6.89
C LYS A 217 -4.51 37.26 5.64
N TYR A 218 -4.48 35.95 5.39
CA TYR A 218 -5.29 35.33 4.33
C TYR A 218 -6.63 34.93 4.92
N PRO A 219 -7.76 35.52 4.49
CA PRO A 219 -9.06 35.12 5.00
C PRO A 219 -9.35 33.67 4.62
N ALA A 220 -9.68 32.86 5.60
CA ALA A 220 -10.12 31.49 5.36
C ALA A 220 -11.40 31.50 4.50
N ARG A 221 -11.39 30.83 3.38
CA ARG A 221 -12.56 30.66 2.50
C ARG A 221 -12.99 29.20 2.51
N ARG A 222 -14.30 28.98 2.52
CA ARG A 222 -14.85 27.62 2.41
C ARG A 222 -14.43 27.01 1.06
N TYR A 223 -13.73 25.88 1.11
CA TYR A 223 -13.35 25.13 -0.08
C TYR A 223 -14.58 24.48 -0.72
N ARG A 224 -14.91 24.89 -1.94
CA ARG A 224 -16.04 24.35 -2.71
C ARG A 224 -15.60 23.11 -3.47
N LYS A 225 -15.76 21.92 -2.86
CA LYS A 225 -15.30 20.63 -3.41
C LYS A 225 -15.76 20.41 -4.86
N GLY A 226 -17.02 20.74 -5.20
CA GLY A 226 -17.57 20.53 -6.54
C GLY A 226 -16.89 21.35 -7.65
N LEU A 227 -16.45 22.58 -7.35
CA LEU A 227 -15.77 23.44 -8.33
C LEU A 227 -14.30 23.09 -8.53
N HIS A 228 -13.71 22.30 -7.64
CA HIS A 228 -12.31 21.94 -7.65
C HIS A 228 -12.09 20.42 -7.76
N LEU A 229 -13.02 19.71 -8.40
CA LEU A 229 -12.91 18.27 -8.62
C LEU A 229 -11.74 17.90 -9.54
N LEU A 230 -11.54 18.68 -10.59
CA LEU A 230 -10.51 18.44 -11.59
C LEU A 230 -9.45 19.54 -11.53
N ARG A 231 -8.20 19.14 -11.49
CA ARG A 231 -7.04 20.03 -11.58
C ARG A 231 -5.93 19.29 -12.33
N ALA A 232 -5.76 19.62 -13.61
CA ALA A 232 -4.65 19.08 -14.39
C ALA A 232 -3.32 19.53 -13.75
N HIS A 233 -2.43 18.59 -13.47
CA HIS A 233 -1.14 18.84 -12.82
C HIS A 233 0.05 18.28 -13.59
N SER A 234 -0.19 17.27 -14.45
CA SER A 234 0.87 16.61 -15.21
C SER A 234 0.36 16.12 -16.56
N TRP A 235 1.27 15.97 -17.49
CA TRP A 235 0.99 15.35 -18.78
C TRP A 235 2.16 14.51 -19.26
N ALA A 236 1.91 13.57 -20.17
CA ALA A 236 2.93 12.74 -20.80
C ALA A 236 2.72 12.72 -22.32
N PRO A 237 3.79 12.70 -23.14
CA PRO A 237 3.71 12.68 -24.60
C PRO A 237 3.47 11.25 -25.15
N VAL A 238 2.82 10.41 -24.38
CA VAL A 238 2.40 9.05 -24.72
C VAL A 238 0.99 8.81 -24.20
N SER A 239 0.22 8.01 -24.90
CA SER A 239 -1.09 7.57 -24.43
C SER A 239 -0.95 6.29 -23.64
N PHE A 240 -1.41 6.31 -22.38
CA PHE A 240 -1.49 5.15 -21.50
C PHE A 240 -2.65 5.32 -20.52
N ASP A 241 -3.02 4.24 -19.87
CA ASP A 241 -3.98 4.25 -18.77
C ASP A 241 -3.22 4.09 -17.45
N PRO A 242 -3.04 5.18 -16.66
CA PRO A 242 -2.26 5.12 -15.43
C PRO A 242 -2.86 4.17 -14.39
N PHE A 243 -4.18 4.04 -14.36
CA PHE A 243 -4.85 3.16 -13.41
C PHE A 243 -4.69 1.68 -13.77
N LYS A 244 -4.72 1.35 -15.07
CA LYS A 244 -4.45 -0.01 -15.53
C LYS A 244 -2.97 -0.38 -15.46
N THR A 245 -2.09 0.57 -15.70
CA THR A 245 -0.64 0.37 -15.58
C THR A 245 -0.26 -0.02 -14.16
N ILE A 246 -0.91 0.58 -13.17
CA ILE A 246 -0.70 0.26 -11.75
C ILE A 246 -1.28 -1.12 -11.39
N GLU A 247 -2.44 -1.47 -11.96
CA GLU A 247 -3.17 -2.67 -11.59
C GLU A 247 -2.78 -3.90 -12.43
N GLU A 248 -2.43 -3.72 -13.70
CA GLU A 248 -2.30 -4.82 -14.69
C GLU A 248 -0.89 -5.07 -15.19
N PHE A 249 0.06 -4.25 -14.83
CA PHE A 249 1.48 -4.41 -15.17
C PHE A 249 1.85 -4.51 -16.67
N ASN A 250 0.94 -4.24 -17.58
CA ASN A 250 1.22 -4.25 -19.03
C ASN A 250 0.67 -2.98 -19.70
N PRO A 251 1.40 -1.86 -19.66
CA PRO A 251 0.96 -0.63 -20.28
C PRO A 251 0.95 -0.80 -21.81
N ARG A 252 -0.23 -0.78 -22.42
CA ARG A 252 -0.31 -0.53 -23.86
C ARG A 252 0.02 0.92 -24.13
N LEU A 253 1.29 1.18 -24.38
CA LEU A 253 1.76 2.50 -24.77
C LEU A 253 1.44 2.74 -26.24
N MET A 254 0.82 3.88 -26.55
CA MET A 254 0.57 4.34 -27.91
C MET A 254 1.13 5.75 -28.10
N TRP A 255 1.46 6.10 -29.32
CA TRP A 255 1.78 7.49 -29.65
C TRP A 255 0.58 8.38 -29.32
N GLY A 256 0.81 9.49 -28.63
CA GLY A 256 -0.29 10.37 -28.22
C GLY A 256 0.04 11.22 -27.02
N ALA A 257 -0.98 11.52 -26.22
CA ALA A 257 -0.81 12.30 -25.00
C ALA A 257 -1.75 11.82 -23.89
N THR A 258 -1.31 11.93 -22.67
CA THR A 258 -2.11 11.68 -21.46
C THR A 258 -2.02 12.90 -20.54
N VAL A 259 -3.15 13.36 -20.05
CA VAL A 259 -3.26 14.42 -19.03
C VAL A 259 -3.75 13.80 -17.73
N LEU A 260 -3.06 14.11 -16.64
CA LEU A 260 -3.38 13.66 -15.29
C LEU A 260 -3.96 14.79 -14.46
N SER A 261 -4.96 14.49 -13.67
CA SER A 261 -5.66 15.43 -12.81
C SER A 261 -5.85 14.83 -11.42
N GLN A 262 -5.47 15.58 -10.40
CA GLN A 262 -5.73 15.26 -9.00
C GLN A 262 -6.13 16.54 -8.27
N ASN A 263 -7.18 16.49 -7.47
CA ASN A 263 -7.57 17.65 -6.68
C ASN A 263 -6.68 17.81 -5.44
N LEU A 264 -6.74 18.99 -4.81
CA LEU A 264 -5.90 19.31 -3.62
C LEU A 264 -6.13 18.41 -2.42
N LEU A 265 -7.31 17.78 -2.32
CA LEU A 265 -7.66 16.88 -1.23
C LEU A 265 -7.37 15.41 -1.57
N SER A 266 -6.82 15.12 -2.73
CA SER A 266 -6.60 13.76 -3.25
C SER A 266 -7.85 12.87 -3.22
N SER A 267 -9.03 13.50 -3.19
CA SER A 267 -10.31 12.78 -3.21
C SER A 267 -10.82 12.53 -4.62
N THR A 268 -10.26 13.20 -5.64
CA THR A 268 -10.56 12.97 -7.05
C THR A 268 -9.27 12.78 -7.81
N GLU A 269 -9.21 11.68 -8.54
CA GLU A 269 -8.15 11.35 -9.48
C GLU A 269 -8.77 11.12 -10.85
N ALA A 270 -8.18 11.67 -11.89
CA ALA A 270 -8.68 11.50 -13.24
C ALA A 270 -7.55 11.53 -14.27
N PHE A 271 -7.80 10.91 -15.40
CA PHE A 271 -6.98 11.10 -16.58
C PHE A 271 -7.83 11.18 -17.84
N ALA A 272 -7.26 11.82 -18.85
CA ALA A 272 -7.74 11.78 -20.21
C ALA A 272 -6.55 11.48 -21.14
N SER A 273 -6.68 10.53 -22.04
CA SER A 273 -5.64 10.18 -23.00
C SER A 273 -6.17 10.09 -24.42
N TRP A 274 -5.35 10.55 -25.34
CA TRP A 274 -5.52 10.34 -26.78
C TRP A 274 -4.31 9.57 -27.29
N GLY A 275 -4.57 8.49 -28.03
CA GLY A 275 -3.54 7.67 -28.62
C GLY A 275 -3.83 7.32 -30.06
N TRP A 276 -2.78 6.97 -30.79
CA TRP A 276 -2.86 6.45 -32.13
C TRP A 276 -1.95 5.24 -32.29
N SER A 277 -2.45 4.22 -32.95
CA SER A 277 -1.66 3.07 -33.40
C SER A 277 -2.10 2.66 -34.81
N ARG A 278 -1.23 1.94 -35.51
CA ARG A 278 -1.54 1.45 -36.87
C ARG A 278 -2.68 0.43 -36.84
N SER A 279 -2.80 -0.36 -35.79
CA SER A 279 -3.85 -1.37 -35.63
C SER A 279 -5.19 -0.77 -35.20
N ASP A 280 -5.19 0.18 -34.26
CA ASP A 280 -6.42 0.64 -33.60
C ASP A 280 -6.88 2.03 -34.09
N GLY A 281 -6.05 2.72 -34.92
CA GLY A 281 -6.33 4.11 -35.30
C GLY A 281 -6.29 5.07 -34.10
N HIS A 282 -7.19 6.04 -34.08
CA HIS A 282 -7.32 7.00 -32.98
C HIS A 282 -8.16 6.44 -31.85
N VAL A 283 -7.66 6.51 -30.62
CA VAL A 283 -8.33 6.06 -29.40
C VAL A 283 -8.32 7.17 -28.36
N LEU A 284 -9.49 7.49 -27.81
CA LEU A 284 -9.69 8.39 -26.67
C LEU A 284 -10.09 7.56 -25.44
N LYS A 285 -9.48 7.82 -24.30
CA LYS A 285 -9.82 7.17 -23.03
C LYS A 285 -9.88 8.21 -21.92
N GLY A 286 -10.80 8.02 -21.00
CA GLY A 286 -10.89 8.84 -19.81
C GLY A 286 -11.43 8.06 -18.63
N THR A 287 -10.89 8.33 -17.45
CA THR A 287 -11.38 7.76 -16.19
C THR A 287 -11.35 8.84 -15.12
N ILE A 288 -12.37 8.86 -14.29
CA ILE A 288 -12.45 9.67 -13.09
C ILE A 288 -12.79 8.77 -11.90
N ARG A 289 -12.05 8.92 -10.81
CA ARG A 289 -12.27 8.27 -9.52
C ARG A 289 -12.54 9.31 -8.46
N TYR A 290 -13.56 9.10 -7.64
CA TYR A 290 -13.91 9.98 -6.54
C TYR A 290 -14.08 9.19 -5.25
N SER A 291 -13.32 9.53 -4.22
CA SER A 291 -13.29 8.84 -2.92
C SER A 291 -13.77 9.70 -1.74
N GLY A 292 -14.30 10.90 -2.01
CA GLY A 292 -14.64 11.88 -0.97
C GLY A 292 -15.89 11.57 -0.13
N LEU A 293 -16.62 10.49 -0.44
CA LEU A 293 -17.83 10.07 0.28
C LEU A 293 -17.63 8.80 1.13
N GLY A 294 -16.39 8.31 1.24
CA GLY A 294 -16.13 7.00 1.86
C GLY A 294 -16.42 5.81 0.93
N VAL A 295 -17.19 6.03 -0.12
CA VAL A 295 -17.38 5.12 -1.25
C VAL A 295 -16.50 5.61 -2.40
N ARG A 296 -15.74 4.73 -3.02
CA ARG A 296 -14.98 5.05 -4.23
C ARG A 296 -15.89 4.88 -5.44
N LEU A 297 -16.22 5.99 -6.08
CA LEU A 297 -16.95 6.04 -7.34
C LEU A 297 -15.96 6.10 -8.50
N GLU A 298 -16.22 5.35 -9.57
CA GLU A 298 -15.42 5.38 -10.78
C GLU A 298 -16.33 5.50 -12.00
N ALA A 299 -15.93 6.34 -12.96
CA ALA A 299 -16.53 6.39 -14.29
C ALA A 299 -15.44 6.31 -15.34
N ARG A 300 -15.66 5.51 -16.37
CA ARG A 300 -14.72 5.29 -17.49
C ARG A 300 -15.45 5.46 -18.82
N ALA A 301 -14.74 6.01 -19.79
CA ALA A 301 -15.21 6.05 -21.17
C ALA A 301 -14.04 5.78 -22.12
N THR A 302 -14.33 5.06 -23.22
CA THR A 302 -13.40 4.82 -24.31
C THR A 302 -14.11 5.06 -25.63
N TYR A 303 -13.42 5.71 -26.56
CA TYR A 303 -13.91 5.92 -27.94
C TYR A 303 -12.78 5.67 -28.93
N GLY A 304 -13.09 4.96 -30.02
CA GLY A 304 -12.14 4.64 -31.07
C GLY A 304 -11.48 3.27 -30.87
N GLY A 305 -10.66 2.88 -31.80
CA GLY A 305 -10.08 1.53 -31.85
C GLY A 305 -10.94 0.55 -32.66
N ASP A 306 -10.40 -0.68 -32.79
CA ASP A 306 -11.11 -1.72 -33.52
C ASP A 306 -12.28 -2.31 -32.74
N ARG A 307 -13.36 -2.61 -33.41
CA ARG A 307 -14.49 -3.32 -32.82
C ARG A 307 -14.13 -4.80 -32.61
N MET A 308 -14.40 -5.29 -31.42
CA MET A 308 -14.45 -6.72 -31.19
C MET A 308 -15.72 -7.28 -31.80
N THR A 309 -15.58 -8.01 -32.89
CA THR A 309 -16.66 -8.77 -33.51
C THR A 309 -16.53 -10.24 -33.15
N TYR A 310 -17.61 -10.81 -32.64
CA TYR A 310 -17.72 -12.26 -32.50
C TYR A 310 -18.29 -12.82 -33.78
N GLY A 311 -17.43 -13.30 -34.69
CA GLY A 311 -17.87 -14.02 -35.86
C GLY A 311 -18.29 -15.44 -35.53
N ILE A 312 -19.44 -15.87 -35.99
CA ILE A 312 -19.86 -17.27 -35.96
C ILE A 312 -19.61 -17.85 -37.35
N ALA A 313 -18.94 -19.00 -37.39
CA ALA A 313 -18.83 -19.77 -38.63
C ALA A 313 -20.19 -20.41 -38.94
N GLN A 314 -20.83 -20.04 -40.02
CA GLN A 314 -21.99 -20.76 -40.59
C GLN A 314 -21.51 -21.87 -41.52
N ARG A 315 -22.26 -22.98 -41.52
CA ARG A 315 -22.03 -24.04 -42.51
C ARG A 315 -22.71 -23.63 -43.81
N GLY A 316 -21.90 -23.36 -44.81
CA GLY A 316 -22.40 -23.06 -46.16
C GLY A 316 -23.17 -24.25 -46.77
N ALA A 317 -23.89 -24.01 -47.83
CA ALA A 317 -24.66 -25.06 -48.56
C ALA A 317 -23.77 -26.21 -49.05
N ASP A 318 -22.47 -25.98 -49.20
CA ASP A 318 -21.44 -26.95 -49.57
C ASP A 318 -20.84 -27.72 -48.38
N GLY A 319 -21.37 -27.49 -47.17
CA GLY A 319 -20.90 -28.14 -45.93
C GLY A 319 -19.62 -27.58 -45.37
N LYS A 320 -19.01 -26.56 -45.98
CA LYS A 320 -17.81 -25.87 -45.44
C LYS A 320 -18.19 -24.78 -44.48
N ALA A 321 -17.33 -24.57 -43.49
CA ALA A 321 -17.51 -23.47 -42.55
C ALA A 321 -17.19 -22.13 -43.24
N GLU A 322 -18.21 -21.32 -43.48
CA GLU A 322 -18.08 -19.99 -44.05
C GLU A 322 -18.13 -18.97 -42.94
N ARG A 323 -17.09 -18.15 -42.83
CA ARG A 323 -17.10 -16.99 -41.89
C ARG A 323 -17.89 -15.88 -42.55
N GLN A 324 -19.05 -15.56 -42.01
CA GLN A 324 -19.71 -14.32 -42.40
C GLN A 324 -18.86 -13.13 -41.94
N PRO A 325 -18.52 -12.21 -42.86
CA PRO A 325 -17.85 -10.99 -42.49
C PRO A 325 -18.78 -10.20 -41.57
N ALA A 326 -18.26 -9.81 -40.38
CA ALA A 326 -18.99 -8.88 -39.53
C ALA A 326 -19.23 -7.59 -40.32
N PRO A 327 -20.45 -7.01 -40.26
CA PRO A 327 -20.75 -5.77 -40.98
C PRO A 327 -19.74 -4.68 -40.60
N ALA A 328 -19.22 -3.94 -41.61
CA ALA A 328 -18.29 -2.81 -41.39
C ALA A 328 -19.00 -1.67 -40.65
N HIS A 329 -18.48 -1.26 -39.52
CA HIS A 329 -19.25 -0.39 -38.64
C HIS A 329 -18.50 0.76 -38.02
N ALA A 330 -19.28 1.66 -37.39
CA ALA A 330 -18.86 2.79 -36.62
C ALA A 330 -17.78 2.41 -35.54
N LYS A 331 -17.01 3.39 -35.13
CA LYS A 331 -15.92 3.19 -34.17
C LYS A 331 -16.41 2.60 -32.85
N TYR A 332 -15.58 1.80 -32.21
CA TYR A 332 -15.84 1.27 -30.88
C TYR A 332 -16.03 2.39 -29.86
N TRP A 333 -16.97 2.22 -28.95
CA TRP A 333 -17.07 3.00 -27.73
C TRP A 333 -17.58 2.16 -26.56
N SER A 334 -17.15 2.49 -25.38
CA SER A 334 -17.64 1.89 -24.13
C SER A 334 -17.73 2.92 -23.03
N ALA A 335 -18.66 2.71 -22.14
CA ALA A 335 -18.82 3.48 -20.92
C ALA A 335 -19.01 2.54 -19.74
N ALA A 336 -18.42 2.89 -18.59
CA ALA A 336 -18.59 2.13 -17.35
C ALA A 336 -18.72 3.06 -16.17
N ALA A 337 -19.53 2.64 -15.20
CA ALA A 337 -19.65 3.30 -13.90
C ALA A 337 -19.61 2.24 -12.80
N GLY A 338 -18.95 2.54 -11.70
CA GLY A 338 -18.82 1.62 -10.58
C GLY A 338 -18.75 2.32 -9.25
N ALA A 339 -19.12 1.59 -8.20
CA ALA A 339 -18.99 2.01 -6.82
C ALA A 339 -18.34 0.89 -6.02
N THR A 340 -17.35 1.23 -5.17
CA THR A 340 -16.71 0.30 -4.25
C THR A 340 -16.72 0.90 -2.86
N LEU A 341 -17.28 0.18 -1.89
CA LEU A 341 -17.26 0.52 -0.47
C LEU A 341 -16.17 -0.28 0.22
N PRO A 342 -15.00 0.32 0.50
CA PRO A 342 -13.96 -0.31 1.30
C PRO A 342 -14.22 -0.07 2.78
N LEU A 343 -14.26 -1.13 3.57
CA LEU A 343 -14.37 -1.09 5.04
C LEU A 343 -13.10 -1.66 5.64
N TYR A 344 -12.42 -0.87 6.47
CA TYR A 344 -11.13 -1.24 7.09
C TYR A 344 -11.33 -1.54 8.58
N PHE A 345 -10.80 -2.66 9.04
CA PHE A 345 -10.89 -3.15 10.42
C PHE A 345 -9.50 -3.51 10.97
N ASP A 346 -8.51 -2.71 10.64
CA ASP A 346 -7.11 -2.96 11.02
C ASP A 346 -6.97 -3.10 12.53
N ARG A 347 -6.24 -4.13 12.97
CA ARG A 347 -5.95 -4.35 14.37
C ARG A 347 -4.52 -4.86 14.57
N GLY A 348 -3.68 -4.03 15.15
CA GLY A 348 -2.29 -4.38 15.40
C GLY A 348 -1.53 -4.68 14.11
N ARG A 349 -1.07 -5.92 13.94
CA ARG A 349 -0.36 -6.37 12.73
C ARG A 349 -1.29 -6.84 11.62
N HIS A 350 -2.57 -7.01 11.89
CA HIS A 350 -3.57 -7.46 10.93
C HIS A 350 -4.13 -6.30 10.13
N ILE A 351 -4.06 -6.42 8.82
CA ILE A 351 -4.74 -5.53 7.86
C ILE A 351 -5.99 -6.27 7.42
N ARG A 352 -7.16 -5.74 7.81
CA ARG A 352 -8.46 -6.34 7.50
C ARG A 352 -9.28 -5.40 6.64
N GLN A 353 -9.73 -5.90 5.51
CA GLN A 353 -10.54 -5.14 4.59
C GLN A 353 -11.73 -5.98 4.11
N LEU A 354 -12.92 -5.39 4.16
CA LEU A 354 -14.09 -5.86 3.44
C LEU A 354 -14.37 -4.86 2.32
N SER A 355 -14.56 -5.33 1.10
CA SER A 355 -14.93 -4.51 -0.05
C SER A 355 -16.23 -5.00 -0.67
N LEU A 356 -17.17 -4.09 -0.88
CA LEU A 356 -18.39 -4.33 -1.63
C LEU A 356 -18.32 -3.51 -2.90
N SER A 357 -18.57 -4.12 -4.04
CA SER A 357 -18.52 -3.44 -5.34
C SER A 357 -19.76 -3.70 -6.17
N ALA A 358 -20.19 -2.68 -6.89
CA ALA A 358 -21.22 -2.75 -7.91
C ALA A 358 -20.75 -1.96 -9.13
N GLY A 359 -21.01 -2.47 -10.33
CA GLY A 359 -20.57 -1.83 -11.56
C GLY A 359 -21.55 -2.06 -12.70
N TRP A 360 -21.56 -1.11 -13.61
CA TRP A 360 -22.24 -1.18 -14.88
C TRP A 360 -21.22 -0.88 -15.98
N GLU A 361 -21.30 -1.62 -17.07
CA GLU A 361 -20.48 -1.42 -18.26
C GLU A 361 -21.36 -1.61 -19.50
N TYR A 362 -21.20 -0.72 -20.46
CA TYR A 362 -21.75 -0.84 -21.79
C TYR A 362 -20.65 -0.77 -22.84
N SER A 363 -20.77 -1.57 -23.88
CA SER A 363 -19.95 -1.42 -25.08
C SER A 363 -20.79 -1.65 -26.35
N ASN A 364 -20.52 -0.88 -27.39
CA ASN A 364 -21.18 -1.04 -28.68
C ASN A 364 -20.55 -2.13 -29.57
N GLY A 365 -19.78 -3.07 -28.95
CA GLY A 365 -19.25 -4.23 -29.65
C GLY A 365 -20.38 -5.04 -30.31
N MET A 366 -20.12 -5.55 -31.50
CA MET A 366 -21.08 -6.42 -32.19
C MET A 366 -21.07 -7.81 -31.55
N VAL A 367 -22.24 -8.28 -31.17
CA VAL A 367 -22.46 -9.60 -30.62
C VAL A 367 -23.42 -10.36 -31.56
N ALA A 368 -23.08 -11.60 -31.87
CA ALA A 368 -24.01 -12.44 -32.64
C ALA A 368 -25.25 -12.71 -31.79
N ASP A 369 -26.41 -12.37 -32.35
CA ASP A 369 -27.70 -12.73 -31.76
C ASP A 369 -28.04 -14.16 -32.16
N VAL A 370 -27.93 -15.08 -31.23
CA VAL A 370 -28.15 -16.51 -31.48
C VAL A 370 -29.41 -16.93 -30.77
N ASP A 371 -30.52 -16.91 -31.49
CA ASP A 371 -31.84 -17.23 -30.94
C ASP A 371 -32.10 -18.72 -30.73
N ALA A 372 -31.32 -19.58 -31.35
CA ALA A 372 -31.52 -21.01 -31.21
C ALA A 372 -30.22 -21.80 -31.34
N ILE A 373 -29.51 -21.97 -30.25
CA ILE A 373 -28.59 -23.10 -30.13
C ILE A 373 -29.40 -24.29 -29.63
N ARG A 374 -29.61 -25.28 -30.47
CA ARG A 374 -30.18 -26.55 -30.07
C ARG A 374 -29.04 -27.50 -29.73
N TYR A 375 -29.11 -28.09 -28.56
CA TYR A 375 -28.21 -29.15 -28.12
C TYR A 375 -28.89 -30.49 -28.32
N ASP A 376 -28.13 -31.49 -28.76
CA ASP A 376 -28.59 -32.90 -28.71
C ASP A 376 -28.62 -33.44 -27.27
N ALA A 377 -29.05 -34.69 -27.12
CA ALA A 377 -29.14 -35.34 -25.83
C ALA A 377 -27.79 -35.48 -25.10
N GLU A 378 -26.68 -35.44 -25.85
CA GLU A 378 -25.31 -35.51 -25.34
C GLU A 378 -24.73 -34.11 -25.06
N GLY A 379 -25.52 -33.05 -25.23
CA GLY A 379 -25.10 -31.67 -25.00
C GLY A 379 -24.19 -31.06 -26.05
N ARG A 380 -24.14 -31.65 -27.26
CA ARG A 380 -23.46 -31.10 -28.44
C ARG A 380 -24.36 -30.08 -29.14
N ILE A 381 -23.77 -29.09 -29.80
CA ILE A 381 -24.55 -28.16 -30.64
C ILE A 381 -25.09 -28.92 -31.85
N ALA A 382 -26.37 -29.27 -31.83
CA ALA A 382 -27.05 -29.97 -32.91
C ALA A 382 -27.46 -28.99 -34.03
N ASN A 383 -27.83 -27.76 -33.68
CA ASN A 383 -28.16 -26.73 -34.64
C ASN A 383 -27.80 -25.34 -34.09
N LEU A 384 -27.23 -24.49 -34.93
CA LEU A 384 -26.88 -23.12 -34.61
C LEU A 384 -27.57 -22.23 -35.67
N GLN A 385 -28.61 -21.53 -35.27
CA GLN A 385 -29.28 -20.57 -36.14
C GLN A 385 -28.93 -19.17 -35.69
N THR A 386 -28.18 -18.45 -36.48
CA THR A 386 -27.86 -17.04 -36.24
C THR A 386 -28.96 -16.19 -36.88
N LEU A 387 -29.70 -15.43 -36.07
CA LEU A 387 -30.75 -14.54 -36.56
C LEU A 387 -30.23 -13.15 -36.92
N GLY A 388 -29.03 -12.82 -36.56
CA GLY A 388 -28.43 -11.53 -36.84
C GLY A 388 -27.32 -11.15 -35.89
N TYR A 389 -26.84 -9.92 -36.04
CA TYR A 389 -25.90 -9.31 -35.08
C TYR A 389 -26.62 -8.22 -34.32
N ARG A 390 -26.47 -8.28 -32.99
CA ARG A 390 -26.94 -7.22 -32.10
C ARG A 390 -25.78 -6.29 -31.77
N GLU A 391 -26.03 -4.98 -31.80
CA GLU A 391 -25.10 -3.98 -31.35
C GLU A 391 -25.35 -3.65 -29.88
N GLY A 392 -24.28 -3.69 -29.11
CA GLY A 392 -24.29 -3.31 -27.73
C GLY A 392 -24.51 -4.46 -26.75
N LEU A 393 -23.81 -4.36 -25.64
CA LEU A 393 -23.90 -5.28 -24.52
C LEU A 393 -23.81 -4.52 -23.22
N HIS A 394 -24.82 -4.66 -22.38
CA HIS A 394 -24.78 -4.21 -20.99
C HIS A 394 -24.28 -5.34 -20.08
N LYS A 395 -23.44 -4.99 -19.12
CA LYS A 395 -22.99 -5.88 -18.05
C LYS A 395 -23.17 -5.20 -16.71
N LEU A 396 -23.82 -5.86 -15.77
CA LEU A 396 -23.88 -5.50 -14.37
C LEU A 396 -22.97 -6.42 -13.59
N SER A 397 -22.16 -5.88 -12.71
CA SER A 397 -21.20 -6.64 -11.90
C SER A 397 -21.45 -6.36 -10.42
N LEU A 398 -21.52 -7.41 -9.61
CA LEU A 398 -21.55 -7.33 -8.15
C LEU A 398 -20.35 -8.08 -7.62
N GLY A 399 -19.70 -7.54 -6.60
CA GLY A 399 -18.53 -8.20 -6.00
C GLY A 399 -18.45 -7.97 -4.51
N ILE A 400 -17.98 -8.99 -3.81
CA ILE A 400 -17.63 -8.95 -2.40
C ILE A 400 -16.23 -9.49 -2.22
N GLY A 401 -15.38 -8.75 -1.52
CA GLY A 401 -14.02 -9.16 -1.19
C GLY A 401 -13.75 -9.01 0.29
N PHE A 402 -13.06 -9.97 0.88
CA PHE A 402 -12.58 -9.90 2.24
C PHE A 402 -11.12 -10.33 2.32
N SER A 403 -10.32 -9.60 3.07
CA SER A 403 -8.94 -9.98 3.35
C SER A 403 -8.60 -9.75 4.83
N ASP A 404 -7.87 -10.68 5.41
CA ASP A 404 -7.19 -10.53 6.70
C ASP A 404 -5.76 -11.02 6.54
N VAL A 405 -4.82 -10.09 6.48
CA VAL A 405 -3.41 -10.39 6.24
C VAL A 405 -2.53 -9.76 7.30
N VAL A 406 -1.50 -10.48 7.72
CA VAL A 406 -0.52 -9.98 8.67
C VAL A 406 0.59 -9.25 7.91
N ARG A 407 0.95 -8.06 8.37
CA ARG A 407 2.08 -7.31 7.81
C ARG A 407 3.35 -8.14 7.81
N ALA A 408 3.96 -8.27 6.65
CA ALA A 408 5.24 -8.90 6.49
C ALA A 408 6.36 -8.02 7.08
N ALA A 409 7.34 -8.64 7.73
CA ALA A 409 8.55 -7.96 8.12
C ALA A 409 9.46 -7.70 6.90
N TYR A 410 10.43 -6.80 7.03
CA TYR A 410 11.30 -6.40 5.92
C TYR A 410 12.00 -7.56 5.21
N ARG A 411 12.40 -8.59 5.98
CA ARG A 411 13.07 -9.79 5.46
C ARG A 411 12.13 -10.91 5.01
N ASP A 412 10.86 -10.85 5.37
CA ASP A 412 9.90 -11.86 4.94
C ASP A 412 9.69 -11.78 3.42
N VAL A 413 9.76 -12.91 2.73
CA VAL A 413 9.59 -12.97 1.26
C VAL A 413 8.14 -12.87 0.82
N GLY A 414 7.20 -13.06 1.73
CA GLY A 414 5.76 -12.95 1.50
C GLY A 414 4.99 -12.74 2.79
N THR A 415 3.68 -12.70 2.68
CA THR A 415 2.76 -12.55 3.82
C THR A 415 2.89 -13.76 4.76
N PRO A 416 3.22 -13.55 6.05
CA PRO A 416 3.50 -14.67 6.96
C PRO A 416 2.24 -15.42 7.40
N TRP A 417 1.08 -14.78 7.33
CA TRP A 417 -0.22 -15.37 7.61
C TRP A 417 -1.33 -14.49 7.06
N GLY A 418 -2.37 -15.13 6.59
CA GLY A 418 -3.58 -14.44 6.18
C GLY A 418 -4.34 -15.16 5.09
N TYR A 419 -5.44 -14.57 4.71
CA TYR A 419 -6.26 -15.05 3.60
C TYR A 419 -6.96 -13.89 2.90
N THR A 420 -7.24 -14.11 1.62
CA THR A 420 -8.03 -13.21 0.78
C THR A 420 -9.11 -14.04 0.11
N LEU A 421 -10.35 -13.58 0.19
CA LEU A 421 -11.51 -14.19 -0.44
C LEU A 421 -12.18 -13.16 -1.32
N TRP A 422 -12.64 -13.54 -2.48
CA TRP A 422 -13.46 -12.71 -3.34
C TRP A 422 -14.50 -13.54 -4.06
N ALA A 423 -15.69 -12.98 -4.22
CA ALA A 423 -16.76 -13.56 -5.03
C ALA A 423 -17.40 -12.46 -5.88
N GLY A 424 -17.77 -12.81 -7.10
CA GLY A 424 -18.40 -11.92 -8.04
C GLY A 424 -19.51 -12.58 -8.84
N TYR A 425 -20.46 -11.74 -9.23
CA TYR A 425 -21.57 -12.10 -10.08
C TYR A 425 -21.68 -11.08 -11.22
N ASP A 426 -21.56 -11.53 -12.46
CA ASP A 426 -21.72 -10.73 -13.66
C ASP A 426 -23.02 -11.11 -14.36
N LEU A 427 -23.88 -10.14 -14.52
CA LEU A 427 -25.22 -10.26 -15.10
C LEU A 427 -25.27 -9.51 -16.43
N ASN A 428 -25.89 -10.12 -17.45
CA ASN A 428 -26.16 -9.51 -18.76
C ASN A 428 -27.67 -9.31 -18.96
N PRO A 429 -28.26 -8.18 -18.50
CA PRO A 429 -29.71 -8.03 -18.35
C PRO A 429 -30.51 -8.02 -19.67
N GLU A 430 -29.88 -7.62 -20.75
CA GLU A 430 -30.58 -7.47 -22.04
C GLU A 430 -30.41 -8.67 -22.97
N ASN A 431 -29.45 -9.53 -22.69
CA ASN A 431 -29.16 -10.64 -23.57
C ASN A 431 -29.37 -11.99 -22.87
N ARG A 432 -30.57 -12.52 -22.99
CA ARG A 432 -30.92 -13.87 -22.49
C ARG A 432 -30.08 -15.00 -23.09
N ASN A 433 -29.37 -14.73 -24.19
CA ASN A 433 -28.48 -15.69 -24.85
C ASN A 433 -27.10 -15.77 -24.20
N PHE A 434 -26.74 -14.80 -23.33
CA PHE A 434 -25.52 -14.88 -22.53
C PHE A 434 -25.86 -15.33 -21.12
N SER A 435 -25.16 -16.36 -20.67
CA SER A 435 -25.28 -16.78 -19.27
C SER A 435 -24.67 -15.75 -18.36
N ASP A 436 -25.26 -15.63 -17.19
CA ASP A 436 -24.62 -14.96 -16.07
C ASP A 436 -23.38 -15.73 -15.64
N LEU A 437 -22.45 -15.05 -14.97
CA LEU A 437 -21.20 -15.62 -14.55
C LEU A 437 -21.02 -15.46 -13.03
N VAL A 438 -20.84 -16.57 -12.34
CA VAL A 438 -20.39 -16.59 -10.96
C VAL A 438 -18.91 -16.87 -10.93
N SER A 439 -18.14 -16.10 -10.18
CA SER A 439 -16.72 -16.34 -9.98
C SER A 439 -16.32 -16.16 -8.53
N ALA A 440 -15.37 -16.96 -8.08
CA ALA A 440 -14.80 -16.89 -6.75
C ALA A 440 -13.28 -17.10 -6.81
N TYR A 441 -12.57 -16.46 -5.89
CA TYR A 441 -11.14 -16.56 -5.77
C TYR A 441 -10.71 -16.51 -4.31
N SER A 442 -9.75 -17.32 -3.94
CA SER A 442 -9.17 -17.30 -2.60
C SER A 442 -7.67 -17.49 -2.64
N VAL A 443 -6.97 -16.85 -1.71
CA VAL A 443 -5.57 -17.13 -1.41
C VAL A 443 -5.41 -17.27 0.09
N ILE A 444 -4.71 -18.31 0.51
CA ILE A 444 -4.30 -18.53 1.89
C ILE A 444 -2.79 -18.38 1.92
N TYR A 445 -2.31 -17.61 2.89
CA TYR A 445 -0.89 -17.40 3.14
C TYR A 445 -0.51 -18.01 4.48
N THR A 446 0.60 -18.70 4.54
CA THR A 446 1.18 -19.21 5.77
C THR A 446 2.69 -19.00 5.77
N ARG A 447 3.28 -19.06 6.95
CA ARG A 447 4.74 -19.16 7.07
C ARG A 447 5.19 -20.46 6.44
N GLY A 448 6.30 -20.41 5.72
CA GLY A 448 6.98 -21.61 5.25
C GLY A 448 7.65 -22.37 6.41
N PHE A 449 8.33 -23.47 6.08
CA PHE A 449 8.98 -24.34 7.06
C PHE A 449 10.15 -23.66 7.77
N PHE A 450 10.76 -22.65 7.16
CA PHE A 450 11.90 -21.92 7.71
C PHE A 450 11.58 -20.44 7.90
N ARG A 451 12.42 -19.76 8.67
CA ARG A 451 12.28 -18.33 8.95
C ARG A 451 12.33 -17.51 7.64
N HIS A 452 11.45 -16.54 7.51
CA HIS A 452 11.28 -15.65 6.35
C HIS A 452 10.72 -16.30 5.08
N ASN A 453 10.41 -17.59 5.10
CA ASN A 453 9.76 -18.28 3.99
C ASN A 453 8.25 -17.99 3.98
N SER A 454 7.62 -18.22 2.84
CA SER A 454 6.17 -18.07 2.68
C SER A 454 5.63 -19.21 1.83
N LEU A 455 4.52 -19.77 2.27
CA LEU A 455 3.70 -20.70 1.48
C LEU A 455 2.39 -20.01 1.15
N SER A 456 1.99 -20.02 -0.11
CA SER A 456 0.67 -19.55 -0.53
C SER A 456 -0.05 -20.62 -1.34
N VAL A 457 -1.33 -20.78 -1.05
CA VAL A 457 -2.24 -21.65 -1.79
C VAL A 457 -3.37 -20.79 -2.32
N ALA A 458 -3.57 -20.81 -3.63
CA ALA A 458 -4.66 -20.10 -4.28
C ALA A 458 -5.63 -21.06 -4.94
N ALA A 459 -6.90 -20.69 -4.96
CA ALA A 459 -7.95 -21.40 -5.66
C ALA A 459 -8.88 -20.42 -6.37
N ALA A 460 -9.34 -20.81 -7.54
CA ALA A 460 -10.29 -20.04 -8.34
C ALA A 460 -11.39 -20.95 -8.86
N TYR A 461 -12.60 -20.45 -8.87
CA TYR A 461 -13.77 -21.12 -9.42
C TYR A 461 -14.57 -20.16 -10.28
N GLN A 462 -15.05 -20.63 -11.40
CA GLN A 462 -15.94 -19.88 -12.28
C GLN A 462 -16.95 -20.82 -12.91
N THR A 463 -18.19 -20.36 -13.00
CA THR A 463 -19.25 -21.11 -13.67
C THR A 463 -20.27 -20.18 -14.30
N SER A 464 -20.85 -20.61 -15.41
CA SER A 464 -21.99 -19.95 -16.04
C SER A 464 -23.31 -20.40 -15.40
N VAL A 465 -24.22 -19.46 -15.21
CA VAL A 465 -25.56 -19.69 -14.65
C VAL A 465 -26.61 -19.19 -15.62
N GLY A 466 -27.58 -20.05 -15.96
CA GLY A 466 -28.64 -19.70 -16.89
C GLY A 466 -28.15 -19.48 -18.34
N GLY A 467 -29.04 -19.12 -19.23
CA GLY A 467 -28.79 -18.73 -20.62
C GLY A 467 -28.09 -19.78 -21.51
N TYR A 468 -27.80 -19.38 -22.75
CA TYR A 468 -26.97 -20.16 -23.63
C TYR A 468 -25.49 -19.97 -23.32
N ARG A 469 -24.76 -21.07 -23.22
CA ARG A 469 -23.36 -21.06 -22.84
C ARG A 469 -22.48 -20.87 -24.06
N PHE A 470 -22.14 -19.64 -24.35
CA PHE A 470 -21.00 -19.41 -25.22
C PHE A 470 -19.72 -19.80 -24.49
N PRO A 471 -18.83 -20.58 -25.11
CA PRO A 471 -17.50 -20.78 -24.58
C PRO A 471 -16.73 -19.45 -24.68
N SER A 472 -16.90 -18.60 -23.73
CA SER A 472 -16.12 -17.39 -23.60
C SER A 472 -15.07 -17.66 -22.52
N GLY A 473 -13.83 -17.81 -22.91
CA GLY A 473 -12.74 -18.18 -22.02
C GLY A 473 -12.61 -17.32 -20.76
N LEU A 474 -11.50 -17.45 -20.07
CA LEU A 474 -11.17 -16.79 -18.81
C LEU A 474 -11.22 -15.26 -18.80
N ARG A 475 -11.50 -14.59 -19.91
CA ARG A 475 -11.57 -13.12 -19.98
C ARG A 475 -12.61 -12.50 -19.05
N PHE A 476 -13.58 -13.29 -18.57
CA PHE A 476 -14.56 -12.87 -17.58
C PHE A 476 -14.13 -13.11 -16.15
N LEU A 477 -13.08 -13.89 -15.90
CA LEU A 477 -12.44 -13.88 -14.59
C LEU A 477 -11.91 -12.47 -14.38
N GLY A 478 -12.50 -11.72 -13.49
CA GLY A 478 -12.08 -10.38 -13.10
C GLY A 478 -10.66 -10.32 -12.52
N TYR A 479 -9.98 -11.47 -12.43
CA TYR A 479 -8.62 -11.61 -11.98
C TYR A 479 -7.69 -11.84 -13.13
N LYS A 480 -6.81 -10.90 -13.30
CA LYS A 480 -5.65 -11.02 -14.18
C LYS A 480 -4.41 -11.55 -13.45
N SER A 481 -4.61 -12.27 -12.35
CA SER A 481 -3.50 -12.89 -11.65
C SER A 481 -3.02 -14.12 -12.43
N THR A 482 -1.74 -14.19 -12.67
CA THR A 482 -1.05 -15.37 -13.23
C THR A 482 -1.25 -16.65 -12.41
N ARG A 483 -1.75 -16.51 -11.17
CA ARG A 483 -2.08 -17.63 -10.29
C ARG A 483 -3.37 -18.35 -10.64
N LEU A 484 -4.20 -17.79 -11.49
CA LEU A 484 -5.47 -18.40 -11.90
C LEU A 484 -5.35 -19.24 -13.15
N LEU A 485 -4.33 -18.96 -13.96
CA LEU A 485 -4.03 -19.71 -15.17
C LEU A 485 -2.73 -20.47 -14.93
N PRO A 486 -2.69 -21.80 -15.16
CA PRO A 486 -1.45 -22.55 -15.04
C PRO A 486 -0.36 -21.92 -15.90
N ARG A 487 0.81 -21.72 -15.29
CA ARG A 487 1.93 -21.04 -15.95
C ARG A 487 2.40 -21.80 -17.18
N GLY A 488 2.56 -21.09 -18.31
CA GLY A 488 2.85 -21.68 -19.61
C GLY A 488 1.63 -21.89 -20.51
N PHE A 489 0.41 -21.66 -19.98
CA PHE A 489 -0.82 -21.63 -20.78
C PHE A 489 -1.31 -20.19 -20.95
N SER A 490 -2.07 -19.97 -22.02
CA SER A 490 -2.72 -18.69 -22.31
C SER A 490 -4.23 -18.78 -22.11
N SER A 491 -4.90 -17.65 -21.96
CA SER A 491 -6.36 -17.61 -21.84
C SER A 491 -7.08 -18.14 -23.09
N SER A 492 -6.40 -18.19 -24.24
CA SER A 492 -6.93 -18.79 -25.48
C SER A 492 -6.98 -20.31 -25.44
N ASP A 493 -6.21 -20.94 -24.54
CA ASP A 493 -6.17 -22.39 -24.42
C ASP A 493 -7.38 -22.93 -23.64
N ILE A 494 -8.15 -22.03 -23.01
CA ILE A 494 -9.34 -22.37 -22.23
C ILE A 494 -10.58 -21.85 -22.91
N SER A 495 -11.44 -22.76 -23.30
CA SER A 495 -12.63 -22.49 -24.14
C SER A 495 -13.96 -22.48 -23.37
N SER A 496 -13.94 -22.56 -22.05
CA SER A 496 -15.16 -22.69 -21.25
C SER A 496 -15.23 -21.72 -20.08
N ASN A 497 -16.46 -21.32 -19.72
CA ASN A 497 -16.75 -20.57 -18.51
C ASN A 497 -16.77 -21.45 -17.23
N ASN A 498 -16.87 -22.77 -17.38
CA ASN A 498 -16.82 -23.68 -16.25
C ASN A 498 -15.36 -24.05 -15.99
N TYR A 499 -14.79 -23.46 -14.97
CA TYR A 499 -13.37 -23.48 -14.67
C TYR A 499 -13.09 -23.62 -13.18
N LEU A 500 -12.18 -24.49 -12.83
CA LEU A 500 -11.63 -24.65 -11.50
C LEU A 500 -10.11 -24.62 -11.60
N ALA A 501 -9.45 -23.82 -10.80
CA ALA A 501 -7.99 -23.79 -10.76
C ALA A 501 -7.46 -23.71 -9.33
N GLY A 502 -6.25 -24.18 -9.15
CA GLY A 502 -5.48 -24.05 -7.93
C GLY A 502 -4.01 -23.85 -8.20
N SER A 503 -3.33 -23.14 -7.32
CA SER A 503 -1.88 -23.02 -7.33
C SER A 503 -1.31 -23.12 -5.94
N VAL A 504 -0.10 -23.66 -5.85
CA VAL A 504 0.70 -23.72 -4.63
C VAL A 504 2.06 -23.11 -4.94
N ASP A 505 2.46 -22.13 -4.16
CA ASP A 505 3.75 -21.45 -4.29
C ASP A 505 4.49 -21.46 -2.96
N TYR A 506 5.71 -21.97 -2.97
CA TYR A 506 6.62 -21.94 -1.83
C TYR A 506 7.78 -21.01 -2.15
N GLN A 507 7.90 -19.92 -1.38
CA GLN A 507 8.93 -18.90 -1.58
C GLN A 507 9.91 -18.91 -0.41
N PHE A 508 11.20 -18.81 -0.74
CA PHE A 508 12.28 -18.69 0.25
C PHE A 508 13.39 -17.77 -0.22
N PRO A 509 14.03 -17.04 0.70
CA PRO A 509 15.15 -16.19 0.36
C PRO A 509 16.41 -17.02 0.09
N LEU A 510 17.12 -16.70 -0.99
CA LEU A 510 18.44 -17.25 -1.26
C LEU A 510 19.52 -16.43 -0.55
N CYS A 511 19.47 -15.11 -0.70
CA CYS A 511 20.39 -14.20 -0.01
C CYS A 511 19.81 -12.78 0.08
N TYR A 512 20.45 -11.99 0.94
CA TYR A 512 20.19 -10.56 1.14
C TYR A 512 21.50 -9.81 0.82
N PRO A 513 21.73 -9.39 -0.43
CA PRO A 513 22.95 -8.67 -0.79
C PRO A 513 23.11 -7.37 -0.02
N GLU A 514 22.01 -6.65 0.24
CA GLU A 514 21.95 -5.37 0.98
C GLU A 514 23.04 -4.39 0.50
N GLY A 515 23.23 -4.30 -0.81
CA GLY A 515 24.25 -3.47 -1.45
C GLY A 515 23.88 -3.13 -2.88
N GLY A 516 24.69 -2.30 -3.54
CA GLY A 516 24.43 -1.93 -4.93
C GLY A 516 25.24 -0.73 -5.38
N ILE A 517 24.81 -0.10 -6.48
CA ILE A 517 25.41 1.11 -7.03
C ILE A 517 24.75 2.31 -6.38
N SER A 518 25.52 3.07 -5.59
CA SER A 518 25.03 4.23 -4.83
C SER A 518 24.23 5.19 -5.71
N GLY A 519 22.96 5.43 -5.32
CA GLY A 519 22.06 6.37 -5.98
C GLY A 519 21.36 5.82 -7.23
N VAL A 520 21.69 4.61 -7.71
CA VAL A 520 21.11 4.02 -8.91
C VAL A 520 20.30 2.77 -8.57
N ILE A 521 20.92 1.74 -8.03
CA ILE A 521 20.27 0.46 -7.73
C ILE A 521 20.73 -0.04 -6.36
N TYR A 522 19.78 -0.54 -5.56
CA TYR A 522 20.02 -1.25 -4.32
C TYR A 522 19.38 -2.64 -4.40
N PHE A 523 20.22 -3.68 -4.33
CA PHE A 523 19.78 -5.07 -4.32
C PHE A 523 19.34 -5.46 -2.91
N LYS A 524 18.05 -5.62 -2.74
CA LYS A 524 17.44 -5.90 -1.44
C LYS A 524 17.55 -7.38 -1.07
N ARG A 525 17.10 -8.24 -1.97
CA ARG A 525 17.14 -9.71 -1.78
C ARG A 525 16.99 -10.45 -3.09
N ILE A 526 17.48 -11.68 -3.09
CA ILE A 526 17.23 -12.69 -4.12
C ILE A 526 16.42 -13.82 -3.48
N ARG A 527 15.31 -14.20 -4.09
CA ARG A 527 14.43 -15.27 -3.60
C ARG A 527 14.07 -16.23 -4.71
N LEU A 528 13.79 -17.46 -4.33
CA LEU A 528 13.29 -18.50 -5.22
C LEU A 528 11.83 -18.79 -4.86
N ASN A 529 11.02 -18.99 -5.88
CA ASN A 529 9.68 -19.55 -5.79
C ASN A 529 9.69 -20.92 -6.46
N VAL A 530 9.12 -21.92 -5.81
CA VAL A 530 8.79 -23.21 -6.40
C VAL A 530 7.28 -23.33 -6.40
N GLY A 531 6.70 -23.60 -7.56
CA GLY A 531 5.25 -23.58 -7.70
C GLY A 531 4.71 -24.69 -8.57
N ALA A 532 3.47 -25.04 -8.31
CA ALA A 532 2.67 -25.97 -9.10
C ALA A 532 1.26 -25.39 -9.30
N ASP A 533 0.75 -25.52 -10.50
CA ASP A 533 -0.56 -25.05 -10.90
C ASP A 533 -1.35 -26.21 -11.48
N TYR A 534 -2.65 -26.16 -11.25
CA TYR A 534 -3.61 -27.10 -11.83
C TYR A 534 -4.88 -26.36 -12.23
N ALA A 535 -5.44 -26.72 -13.38
CA ALA A 535 -6.76 -26.24 -13.75
C ALA A 535 -7.56 -27.35 -14.43
N ARG A 536 -8.86 -27.32 -14.19
CA ARG A 536 -9.86 -28.18 -14.80
C ARG A 536 -10.97 -27.34 -15.39
N PHE A 537 -11.27 -27.59 -16.65
CA PHE A 537 -12.33 -26.85 -17.34
C PHE A 537 -13.14 -27.75 -18.28
N GLN A 538 -14.35 -27.29 -18.55
CA GLN A 538 -15.26 -28.01 -19.42
C GLN A 538 -14.96 -27.61 -20.89
N GLU A 539 -14.65 -28.58 -21.70
CA GLU A 539 -14.40 -28.41 -23.14
C GLU A 539 -15.60 -28.92 -23.94
N PHE A 540 -15.89 -28.20 -25.03
CA PHE A 540 -16.97 -28.56 -25.95
C PHE A 540 -16.35 -29.16 -27.23
N GLY A 541 -16.35 -30.45 -27.32
CA GLY A 541 -15.86 -31.16 -28.49
C GLY A 541 -16.99 -31.75 -29.33
N SER A 542 -16.62 -32.37 -30.45
CA SER A 542 -17.56 -33.09 -31.37
C SER A 542 -18.28 -34.25 -30.70
N ARG A 543 -17.77 -34.75 -29.55
CA ARG A 543 -18.34 -35.85 -28.77
C ARG A 543 -19.12 -35.39 -27.53
N GLY A 544 -19.43 -34.09 -27.45
CA GLY A 544 -20.14 -33.51 -26.31
C GLY A 544 -19.23 -32.76 -25.30
N LYS A 545 -19.72 -32.61 -24.07
CA LYS A 545 -19.01 -31.93 -22.98
C LYS A 545 -18.02 -32.88 -22.32
N THR A 546 -16.75 -32.53 -22.34
CA THR A 546 -15.68 -33.26 -21.67
C THR A 546 -14.96 -32.35 -20.70
N TRP A 547 -14.39 -32.92 -19.64
CA TRP A 547 -13.52 -32.19 -18.75
C TRP A 547 -12.08 -32.39 -19.16
N ARG A 548 -11.33 -31.30 -19.25
CA ARG A 548 -9.90 -31.28 -19.54
C ARG A 548 -9.14 -30.80 -18.35
N ASP A 549 -8.07 -31.50 -18.05
CA ASP A 549 -7.15 -31.19 -16.96
C ASP A 549 -5.84 -30.68 -17.55
N ILE A 550 -5.36 -29.56 -17.06
CA ILE A 550 -4.05 -29.01 -17.38
C ILE A 550 -3.30 -28.67 -16.09
N TYR A 551 -2.01 -28.84 -16.09
CA TYR A 551 -1.17 -28.50 -14.96
C TYR A 551 0.19 -28.00 -15.42
N SER A 552 0.88 -27.30 -14.52
CA SER A 552 2.27 -26.91 -14.69
C SER A 552 3.02 -26.92 -13.38
N TYR A 553 4.31 -27.10 -13.43
CA TYR A 553 5.19 -27.01 -12.28
C TYR A 553 6.54 -26.41 -12.68
N GLY A 554 7.20 -25.75 -11.73
CA GLY A 554 8.45 -25.07 -12.02
C GLY A 554 8.87 -24.11 -10.94
N GLY A 555 9.60 -23.08 -11.31
CA GLY A 555 10.07 -22.09 -10.37
C GLY A 555 10.37 -20.73 -10.98
N ASP A 556 10.48 -19.75 -10.10
CA ASP A 556 10.84 -18.38 -10.42
C ASP A 556 12.06 -17.95 -9.61
N LEU A 557 13.09 -17.45 -10.29
CA LEU A 557 14.15 -16.69 -9.65
C LEU A 557 13.74 -15.23 -9.61
N ILE A 558 13.69 -14.65 -8.41
CA ILE A 558 13.13 -13.33 -8.19
C ILE A 558 14.16 -12.44 -7.51
N LEU A 559 14.43 -11.30 -8.12
CA LEU A 559 15.32 -10.27 -7.61
C LEU A 559 14.50 -9.05 -7.20
N ASP A 560 14.48 -8.74 -5.91
CA ASP A 560 13.86 -7.53 -5.37
C ASP A 560 14.91 -6.43 -5.22
N LEU A 561 14.64 -5.27 -5.80
CA LEU A 561 15.57 -4.14 -5.82
C LEU A 561 14.85 -2.81 -5.62
N ASN A 562 15.56 -1.83 -5.09
CA ASN A 562 15.11 -0.44 -5.06
C ASN A 562 15.88 0.35 -6.12
N ASN A 563 15.17 1.18 -6.85
CA ASN A 563 15.68 1.92 -7.99
C ASN A 563 15.68 3.43 -7.72
N LEU A 564 16.72 4.14 -8.20
CA LEU A 564 16.81 5.62 -8.22
C LEU A 564 16.46 6.32 -6.91
N ARG A 565 16.88 5.79 -5.76
CA ARG A 565 16.56 6.32 -4.41
C ARG A 565 15.05 6.49 -4.15
N MET A 566 14.22 5.71 -4.81
CA MET A 566 12.79 5.67 -4.49
C MET A 566 12.57 5.23 -3.05
N SER A 567 11.39 5.50 -2.50
CA SER A 567 11.03 5.10 -1.14
C SER A 567 11.38 3.63 -0.86
N ALA A 568 11.84 3.33 0.34
CA ALA A 568 12.14 1.95 0.76
C ALA A 568 10.94 1.00 0.63
N ALA A 569 9.71 1.53 0.61
CA ALA A 569 8.50 0.79 0.32
C ALA A 569 8.35 0.43 -1.17
N ALA A 570 9.02 1.19 -2.05
CA ALA A 570 8.95 1.01 -3.49
C ALA A 570 10.00 -0.02 -3.94
N THR A 571 9.64 -1.30 -3.93
CA THR A 571 10.52 -2.40 -4.35
C THR A 571 10.16 -2.82 -5.77
N ALA A 572 11.07 -2.64 -6.72
CA ALA A 572 10.96 -3.24 -8.04
C ALA A 572 11.33 -4.72 -7.99
N THR A 573 10.70 -5.53 -8.80
CA THR A 573 10.93 -6.98 -8.84
C THR A 573 11.23 -7.43 -10.25
N VAL A 574 12.37 -8.08 -10.46
CA VAL A 574 12.72 -8.79 -11.68
C VAL A 574 12.49 -10.27 -11.46
N LYS A 575 11.74 -10.92 -12.35
CA LYS A 575 11.40 -12.32 -12.25
C LYS A 575 11.79 -13.09 -13.50
N LEU A 576 12.51 -14.19 -13.34
CA LEU A 576 12.80 -15.18 -14.35
C LEU A 576 12.05 -16.46 -14.01
N SER A 577 11.21 -16.93 -14.91
CA SER A 577 10.31 -18.06 -14.70
C SER A 577 10.66 -19.21 -15.63
N LEU A 578 10.67 -20.44 -15.10
CA LEU A 578 10.81 -21.66 -15.87
C LEU A 578 9.77 -22.67 -15.37
N TYR A 579 8.82 -23.00 -16.24
CA TYR A 579 7.75 -23.95 -15.93
C TYR A 579 7.60 -25.00 -17.02
N LYS A 580 7.28 -26.22 -16.60
CA LYS A 580 6.90 -27.32 -17.48
C LYS A 580 5.38 -27.48 -17.45
N PRO A 581 4.67 -27.05 -18.50
CA PRO A 581 3.24 -27.35 -18.65
C PRO A 581 3.02 -28.81 -19.01
N SER A 582 1.82 -29.32 -18.70
CA SER A 582 1.38 -30.70 -19.07
C SER A 582 1.39 -30.92 -20.57
N GLU A 583 1.26 -29.86 -21.35
CA GLU A 583 1.24 -29.88 -22.78
C GLU A 583 2.27 -28.89 -23.33
N GLY A 584 2.94 -29.25 -24.40
CA GLY A 584 3.95 -28.40 -25.04
C GLY A 584 5.34 -28.48 -24.42
N SER A 585 6.20 -27.54 -24.80
CA SER A 585 7.59 -27.42 -24.33
C SER A 585 7.68 -26.68 -23.00
N CYS A 586 8.85 -26.67 -22.37
CA CYS A 586 9.09 -25.80 -21.22
C CYS A 586 8.82 -24.34 -21.59
N TRP A 587 8.12 -23.67 -20.70
CA TRP A 587 7.83 -22.25 -20.83
C TRP A 587 8.85 -21.43 -20.06
N PHE A 588 9.41 -20.43 -20.71
CA PHE A 588 10.33 -19.49 -20.12
C PHE A 588 9.67 -18.11 -20.09
N GLY A 589 9.63 -17.48 -18.93
CA GLY A 589 9.02 -16.17 -18.71
C GLY A 589 9.99 -15.15 -18.12
N PHE A 590 9.85 -13.90 -18.53
CA PHE A 590 10.50 -12.74 -17.94
C PHE A 590 9.43 -11.79 -17.44
N GLY A 591 9.58 -11.30 -16.21
CA GLY A 591 8.68 -10.32 -15.60
C GLY A 591 9.46 -9.19 -14.95
N LEU A 592 8.96 -7.97 -15.08
CA LEU A 592 9.45 -6.79 -14.38
C LEU A 592 8.25 -6.15 -13.66
N GLU A 593 8.27 -6.14 -12.33
CA GLU A 593 7.26 -5.48 -11.51
C GLU A 593 7.86 -4.19 -10.94
N LEU A 594 7.27 -3.05 -11.27
CA LEU A 594 7.67 -1.75 -10.73
C LEU A 594 6.69 -1.36 -9.61
N PRO A 595 7.15 -0.84 -8.49
CA PRO A 595 6.27 -0.32 -7.45
C PRO A 595 5.77 1.07 -7.85
N PHE A 596 4.50 1.23 -7.94
CA PHE A 596 3.85 2.54 -8.07
C PHE A 596 2.84 2.75 -6.96
#